data_29a6e6e002c879eedeff9404da057bd8
#
_entry.id   29a6e6e002c879eedeff9404da057bd8
#
_cell.length_a   1.000
_cell.length_b   1.000
_cell.length_c   1.000
_cell.angle_alpha   90.00
_cell.angle_beta   90.00
_cell.angle_gamma   90.00
#
_symmetry.space_group_name_H-M   'P 1'
#
loop_
_entity.id
_entity.type
_entity.pdbx_description
1 polymer ?
#
loop_
_entity_poly.entity_id
_entity_poly.type
_entity_poly.pdbx_seq_one_letter_code
_entity_poly.pdbx_strand_id
1 'polypeptide(L)'
;GKHGYLIDIAPNFRILQNESEQLLLKNEVFHQVFEDHYQGEKKESFSRLVKNFAGRGKDERGLRQQVYKIYDFLQSTSSPKKWLSNSFLKGFEEADFVIEKDKLTEQIKQALWDLESFLRYHLDNDAKEFPKATYLENVLLVLDEIGSLNQESDSQAYQAVLTRVVAISKEKNGRALANSSRKADLKPLADAYNEERKDQFAKLGQLADQITILDYQERYHGDTWELSKTFQTFMSDFVEAYRERKRQENAFEFADISHYTIEILENFPQVRKAYQERFHEVMVDEYQDTNHIQERMLELLSNGHNRFMVGDIKQSIYRFRQADPQIFNEKFQRYAQNPKEGKLILLKENFRSSSEVLSATNDVFGRLMDQEVGEINYD
;
A
#
# COMPACT_ATOMS: atom_id res chain seq x y z
N GLY A 1 -31.87 -1.98 13.88
CA GLY A 1 -33.14 -1.63 14.58
C GLY A 1 -33.67 -2.73 15.47
N LYS A 2 -34.07 -3.90 14.94
CA LYS A 2 -34.82 -4.93 15.68
C LYS A 2 -34.10 -5.50 16.93
N HIS A 3 -32.80 -5.59 16.91
CA HIS A 3 -31.98 -6.20 17.98
C HIS A 3 -31.03 -5.22 18.66
N GLY A 4 -31.19 -3.89 18.41
CA GLY A 4 -30.33 -2.84 19.00
C GLY A 4 -30.35 -2.82 20.53
N TYR A 5 -31.46 -3.24 21.16
CA TYR A 5 -31.59 -3.34 22.61
C TYR A 5 -30.59 -4.29 23.25
N LEU A 6 -30.04 -5.26 22.51
CA LEU A 6 -29.05 -6.21 23.01
C LEU A 6 -27.67 -5.55 23.25
N ILE A 7 -27.45 -4.38 22.67
CA ILE A 7 -26.22 -3.59 22.78
C ILE A 7 -26.52 -2.15 23.22
N ASP A 8 -27.63 -1.95 23.92
CA ASP A 8 -28.05 -0.67 24.49
C ASP A 8 -28.25 0.47 23.47
N ILE A 9 -28.70 0.14 22.25
CA ILE A 9 -29.09 1.13 21.25
C ILE A 9 -30.59 1.31 21.26
N ALA A 10 -31.03 2.54 21.49
CA ALA A 10 -32.45 2.89 21.47
C ALA A 10 -33.05 2.73 20.04
N PRO A 11 -34.32 2.29 19.93
CA PRO A 11 -34.92 1.98 18.63
C PRO A 11 -35.15 3.22 17.75
N ASN A 12 -35.19 4.41 18.32
CA ASN A 12 -35.42 5.69 17.65
C ASN A 12 -34.13 6.42 17.29
N PHE A 13 -33.02 5.70 17.05
CA PHE A 13 -31.78 6.31 16.62
C PHE A 13 -31.91 7.00 15.24
N ARG A 14 -31.12 8.05 15.03
CA ARG A 14 -31.01 8.72 13.73
C ARG A 14 -29.72 8.37 13.01
N ILE A 15 -29.72 8.48 11.70
CA ILE A 15 -28.51 8.32 10.88
C ILE A 15 -27.89 9.70 10.65
N LEU A 16 -26.60 9.81 10.94
CA LEU A 16 -25.78 11.00 10.63
C LEU A 16 -25.46 11.00 9.14
N GLN A 17 -26.30 11.63 8.33
CA GLN A 17 -26.10 11.71 6.87
C GLN A 17 -25.35 12.98 6.45
N ASN A 18 -25.39 14.03 7.27
CA ASN A 18 -24.79 15.31 6.97
C ASN A 18 -23.30 15.29 7.33
N GLU A 19 -22.43 15.38 6.32
CA GLU A 19 -20.98 15.38 6.49
C GLU A 19 -20.48 16.53 7.39
N SER A 20 -21.11 17.70 7.33
CA SER A 20 -20.75 18.83 8.18
C SER A 20 -21.05 18.56 9.66
N GLU A 21 -22.18 17.90 9.95
CA GLU A 21 -22.54 17.49 11.31
C GLU A 21 -21.55 16.42 11.84
N GLN A 22 -21.24 15.41 11.02
CA GLN A 22 -20.24 14.42 11.36
C GLN A 22 -18.89 15.06 11.67
N LEU A 23 -18.46 16.02 10.83
CA LEU A 23 -17.19 16.71 11.00
C LEU A 23 -17.15 17.56 12.26
N LEU A 24 -18.25 18.26 12.59
CA LEU A 24 -18.35 19.01 13.83
C LEU A 24 -18.22 18.11 15.05
N LEU A 25 -18.95 17.01 15.08
CA LEU A 25 -18.90 16.05 16.17
C LEU A 25 -17.51 15.39 16.30
N LYS A 26 -16.90 15.01 15.17
CA LYS A 26 -15.51 14.51 15.15
C LYS A 26 -14.53 15.54 15.70
N ASN A 27 -14.67 16.82 15.35
CA ASN A 27 -13.81 17.89 15.84
C ASN A 27 -13.97 18.11 17.35
N GLU A 28 -15.18 18.15 17.88
CA GLU A 28 -15.42 18.29 19.32
C GLU A 28 -14.75 17.16 20.12
N VAL A 29 -14.96 15.91 19.69
CA VAL A 29 -14.36 14.74 20.33
C VAL A 29 -12.83 14.75 20.19
N PHE A 30 -12.32 15.12 19.00
CA PHE A 30 -10.88 15.22 18.80
C PHE A 30 -10.24 16.22 19.77
N HIS A 31 -10.82 17.40 19.92
CA HIS A 31 -10.31 18.41 20.85
C HIS A 31 -10.34 17.94 22.29
N GLN A 32 -11.42 17.28 22.72
CA GLN A 32 -11.50 16.74 24.07
C GLN A 32 -10.39 15.72 24.33
N VAL A 33 -10.25 14.71 23.47
CA VAL A 33 -9.22 13.67 23.63
C VAL A 33 -7.81 14.27 23.52
N PHE A 34 -7.63 15.26 22.63
CA PHE A 34 -6.36 15.96 22.49
C PHE A 34 -5.95 16.68 23.80
N GLU A 35 -6.88 17.42 24.42
CA GLU A 35 -6.62 18.11 25.69
C GLU A 35 -6.34 17.10 26.82
N ASP A 36 -7.09 16.01 26.90
CA ASP A 36 -6.88 14.95 27.89
C ASP A 36 -5.46 14.35 27.81
N HIS A 37 -4.98 14.07 26.57
CA HIS A 37 -3.62 13.58 26.35
C HIS A 37 -2.55 14.65 26.59
N TYR A 38 -2.86 15.91 26.28
CA TYR A 38 -1.92 17.02 26.45
C TYR A 38 -1.71 17.41 27.93
N GLN A 39 -2.70 17.14 28.79
CA GLN A 39 -2.66 17.37 30.24
C GLN A 39 -2.34 16.11 31.05
N GLY A 40 -2.42 14.92 30.44
CA GLY A 40 -2.24 13.64 31.10
C GLY A 40 -0.81 13.26 31.44
N GLU A 41 -0.64 12.10 32.08
CA GLU A 41 0.66 11.57 32.53
C GLU A 41 1.67 11.37 31.35
N LYS A 42 1.19 11.10 30.15
CA LYS A 42 2.01 10.87 28.94
C LYS A 42 2.23 12.13 28.10
N LYS A 43 2.08 13.30 28.68
CA LYS A 43 2.19 14.62 28.02
C LYS A 43 3.45 14.76 27.17
N GLU A 44 4.59 14.31 27.63
CA GLU A 44 5.86 14.45 26.91
C GLU A 44 5.87 13.66 25.62
N SER A 45 5.49 12.38 25.65
CA SER A 45 5.39 11.52 24.47
C SER A 45 4.35 12.06 23.49
N PHE A 46 3.21 12.51 23.98
CA PHE A 46 2.17 13.10 23.15
C PHE A 46 2.61 14.43 22.51
N SER A 47 3.30 15.30 23.27
CA SER A 47 3.87 16.54 22.72
C SER A 47 4.91 16.27 21.60
N ARG A 48 5.72 15.21 21.74
CA ARG A 48 6.64 14.77 20.68
C ARG A 48 5.85 14.30 19.45
N LEU A 49 4.80 13.53 19.63
CA LEU A 49 3.92 13.07 18.56
C LEU A 49 3.33 14.26 17.80
N VAL A 50 2.71 15.22 18.49
CA VAL A 50 2.12 16.42 17.89
C VAL A 50 3.16 17.19 17.08
N LYS A 51 4.38 17.38 17.60
CA LYS A 51 5.47 18.04 16.89
C LYS A 51 5.88 17.37 15.58
N ASN A 52 5.83 16.03 15.53
CA ASN A 52 6.15 15.27 14.31
C ASN A 52 5.09 15.46 13.22
N PHE A 53 3.82 15.66 13.58
CA PHE A 53 2.75 15.95 12.63
C PHE A 53 2.53 17.44 12.40
N ALA A 54 3.12 18.30 13.23
CA ALA A 54 3.02 19.74 13.06
C ALA A 54 3.80 20.19 11.82
N GLY A 55 3.10 20.73 10.84
CA GLY A 55 3.70 21.41 9.71
C GLY A 55 4.37 22.73 10.14
N ARG A 56 4.64 23.64 9.20
CA ARG A 56 5.23 24.97 9.48
C ARG A 56 4.46 25.80 10.53
N GLY A 57 3.16 25.47 10.75
CA GLY A 57 2.26 26.21 11.66
C GLY A 57 2.30 25.79 13.12
N LYS A 58 3.01 24.73 13.50
CA LYS A 58 3.07 24.19 14.87
C LYS A 58 1.69 23.88 15.50
N ASP A 59 0.70 23.54 14.69
CA ASP A 59 -0.65 23.27 15.13
C ASP A 59 -1.02 21.77 15.05
N GLU A 60 -2.17 21.42 15.59
CA GLU A 60 -2.70 20.05 15.64
C GLU A 60 -3.28 19.55 14.29
N ARG A 61 -3.34 20.40 13.25
CA ARG A 61 -4.02 20.07 11.98
C ARG A 61 -3.46 18.83 11.31
N GLY A 62 -2.14 18.68 11.32
CA GLY A 62 -1.50 17.51 10.74
C GLY A 62 -1.89 16.21 11.45
N LEU A 63 -1.86 16.20 12.78
CA LEU A 63 -2.29 15.06 13.58
C LEU A 63 -3.77 14.74 13.34
N ARG A 64 -4.64 15.75 13.36
CA ARG A 64 -6.08 15.59 13.14
C ARG A 64 -6.39 14.99 11.77
N GLN A 65 -5.72 15.44 10.71
CA GLN A 65 -5.89 14.87 9.38
C GLN A 65 -5.53 13.38 9.34
N GLN A 66 -4.44 12.97 9.99
CA GLN A 66 -4.05 11.56 10.05
C GLN A 66 -5.04 10.72 10.87
N VAL A 67 -5.51 11.25 11.99
CA VAL A 67 -6.53 10.59 12.82
C VAL A 67 -7.80 10.34 12.03
N TYR A 68 -8.29 11.33 11.27
CA TYR A 68 -9.50 11.16 10.47
C TYR A 68 -9.30 10.20 9.30
N LYS A 69 -8.16 10.27 8.64
CA LYS A 69 -7.82 9.33 7.56
C LYS A 69 -7.79 7.88 8.04
N ILE A 70 -7.19 7.64 9.21
CA ILE A 70 -7.16 6.29 9.79
C ILE A 70 -8.55 5.90 10.31
N TYR A 71 -9.30 6.83 10.92
CA TYR A 71 -10.68 6.57 11.32
C TYR A 71 -11.53 6.11 10.12
N ASP A 72 -11.46 6.82 9.00
CA ASP A 72 -12.22 6.48 7.78
C ASP A 72 -11.80 5.10 7.24
N PHE A 73 -10.51 4.75 7.29
CA PHE A 73 -10.04 3.40 6.97
C PHE A 73 -10.65 2.35 7.92
N LEU A 74 -10.65 2.62 9.22
CA LEU A 74 -11.20 1.69 10.22
C LEU A 74 -12.69 1.39 9.99
N GLN A 75 -13.44 2.32 9.36
CA GLN A 75 -14.85 2.11 9.03
C GLN A 75 -15.07 0.99 8.00
N SER A 76 -14.04 0.59 7.25
CA SER A 76 -14.09 -0.53 6.30
C SER A 76 -13.64 -1.86 6.88
N THR A 77 -13.00 -1.85 8.04
CA THR A 77 -12.51 -3.06 8.72
C THR A 77 -13.63 -3.74 9.50
N SER A 78 -13.62 -5.07 9.56
CA SER A 78 -14.62 -5.82 10.34
C SER A 78 -14.49 -5.67 11.85
N SER A 79 -13.31 -5.28 12.34
CA SER A 79 -13.02 -5.08 13.77
C SER A 79 -11.98 -4.00 13.99
N PRO A 80 -12.38 -2.70 14.08
CA PRO A 80 -11.49 -1.56 14.31
C PRO A 80 -10.58 -1.74 15.53
N LYS A 81 -11.12 -2.22 16.65
CA LYS A 81 -10.34 -2.45 17.89
C LYS A 81 -9.25 -3.49 17.71
N LYS A 82 -9.55 -4.61 17.04
CA LYS A 82 -8.54 -5.66 16.78
C LYS A 82 -7.47 -5.18 15.82
N TRP A 83 -7.86 -4.42 14.82
CA TRP A 83 -6.89 -3.87 13.87
C TRP A 83 -5.93 -2.91 14.57
N LEU A 84 -6.44 -1.96 15.36
CA LEU A 84 -5.61 -1.04 16.14
C LEU A 84 -4.68 -1.77 17.11
N SER A 85 -5.17 -2.78 17.83
CA SER A 85 -4.35 -3.48 18.84
C SER A 85 -3.33 -4.44 18.25
N ASN A 86 -3.65 -5.12 17.13
CA ASN A 86 -2.87 -6.27 16.68
C ASN A 86 -2.16 -6.02 15.34
N SER A 87 -2.67 -5.12 14.49
CA SER A 87 -2.17 -4.94 13.12
C SER A 87 -1.49 -3.60 12.89
N PHE A 88 -1.88 -2.56 13.63
CA PHE A 88 -1.36 -1.21 13.43
C PHE A 88 0.17 -1.13 13.56
N LEU A 89 0.75 -1.81 14.54
CA LEU A 89 2.19 -1.76 14.80
C LEU A 89 3.01 -2.78 14.02
N LYS A 90 2.37 -3.74 13.33
CA LYS A 90 3.11 -4.79 12.59
C LYS A 90 4.08 -4.27 11.54
N GLY A 91 3.73 -3.18 10.84
CA GLY A 91 4.61 -2.56 9.84
C GLY A 91 5.83 -1.83 10.43
N PHE A 92 5.96 -1.81 11.76
CA PHE A 92 7.09 -1.20 12.48
C PHE A 92 7.96 -2.25 13.20
N GLU A 93 7.75 -3.53 12.96
CA GLU A 93 8.52 -4.62 13.58
C GLU A 93 9.93 -4.70 12.95
N GLU A 94 10.95 -4.90 13.80
CA GLU A 94 12.37 -4.85 13.44
C GLU A 94 12.79 -5.91 12.42
N ALA A 95 12.07 -7.04 12.36
CA ALA A 95 12.35 -8.14 11.45
C ALA A 95 12.23 -7.78 9.97
N ASP A 96 11.35 -6.84 9.62
CA ASP A 96 11.11 -6.47 8.23
C ASP A 96 12.26 -5.67 7.62
N PHE A 97 12.97 -4.86 8.42
CA PHE A 97 14.09 -4.04 7.94
C PHE A 97 15.29 -4.85 7.50
N VAL A 98 15.60 -5.95 8.18
CA VAL A 98 16.74 -6.82 7.83
C VAL A 98 16.48 -7.50 6.49
N ILE A 99 15.28 -8.04 6.30
CA ILE A 99 14.89 -8.71 5.05
C ILE A 99 14.89 -7.72 3.88
N GLU A 100 14.42 -6.50 4.08
CA GLU A 100 14.40 -5.47 3.04
C GLU A 100 15.82 -5.00 2.68
N LYS A 101 16.73 -4.87 3.66
CA LYS A 101 18.14 -4.55 3.39
C LYS A 101 18.84 -5.63 2.59
N ASP A 102 18.60 -6.89 2.90
CA ASP A 102 19.19 -8.01 2.16
C ASP A 102 18.69 -8.03 0.71
N LYS A 103 17.38 -7.88 0.49
CA LYS A 103 16.81 -7.80 -0.85
C LYS A 103 17.36 -6.61 -1.64
N LEU A 104 17.48 -5.45 -1.00
CA LEU A 104 18.02 -4.26 -1.63
C LEU A 104 19.50 -4.44 -1.99
N THR A 105 20.29 -5.12 -1.14
CA THR A 105 21.68 -5.43 -1.44
C THR A 105 21.82 -6.30 -2.68
N GLU A 106 20.96 -7.30 -2.86
CA GLU A 106 20.97 -8.12 -4.08
C GLU A 106 20.57 -7.31 -5.33
N GLN A 107 19.61 -6.40 -5.20
CA GLN A 107 19.26 -5.49 -6.30
C GLN A 107 20.41 -4.54 -6.69
N ILE A 108 21.16 -4.06 -5.71
CA ILE A 108 22.36 -3.22 -5.94
C ILE A 108 23.44 -4.01 -6.65
N LYS A 109 23.74 -5.24 -6.21
CA LYS A 109 24.69 -6.12 -6.87
C LYS A 109 24.34 -6.30 -8.34
N GLN A 110 23.09 -6.65 -8.62
CA GLN A 110 22.63 -6.85 -9.99
C GLN A 110 22.73 -5.57 -10.81
N ALA A 111 22.30 -4.43 -10.27
CA ALA A 111 22.34 -3.15 -11.00
C ALA A 111 23.77 -2.67 -11.29
N LEU A 112 24.73 -2.87 -10.36
CA LEU A 112 26.13 -2.57 -10.58
C LEU A 112 26.76 -3.50 -11.63
N TRP A 113 26.37 -4.76 -11.64
CA TRP A 113 26.83 -5.76 -12.62
C TRP A 113 26.26 -5.48 -14.03
N ASP A 114 25.00 -5.10 -14.11
CA ASP A 114 24.37 -4.67 -15.37
C ASP A 114 25.10 -3.45 -15.94
N LEU A 115 25.38 -2.46 -15.09
CA LEU A 115 26.15 -1.27 -15.49
C LEU A 115 27.58 -1.61 -15.91
N GLU A 116 28.30 -2.46 -15.17
CA GLU A 116 29.63 -2.90 -15.54
C GLU A 116 29.65 -3.56 -16.91
N SER A 117 28.73 -4.49 -17.14
CA SER A 117 28.60 -5.24 -18.42
C SER A 117 28.31 -4.27 -19.58
N PHE A 118 27.40 -3.34 -19.38
CA PHE A 118 27.08 -2.30 -20.34
C PHE A 118 28.30 -1.42 -20.68
N LEU A 119 29.01 -0.92 -19.67
CA LEU A 119 30.15 -0.04 -19.86
C LEU A 119 31.34 -0.77 -20.51
N ARG A 120 31.64 -2.03 -20.14
CA ARG A 120 32.67 -2.84 -20.75
C ARG A 120 32.36 -3.14 -22.23
N TYR A 121 31.12 -3.52 -22.52
CA TYR A 121 30.70 -3.75 -23.92
C TYR A 121 30.98 -2.51 -24.79
N HIS A 122 30.58 -1.33 -24.33
CA HIS A 122 30.79 -0.08 -25.09
C HIS A 122 32.25 0.36 -25.12
N LEU A 123 33.03 0.09 -24.07
CA LEU A 123 34.46 0.36 -24.07
C LEU A 123 35.20 -0.47 -25.12
N ASP A 124 34.86 -1.74 -25.26
CA ASP A 124 35.51 -2.66 -26.20
C ASP A 124 35.08 -2.43 -27.65
N ASN A 125 33.84 -2.11 -27.89
CA ASN A 125 33.27 -2.03 -29.24
C ASN A 125 33.18 -0.60 -29.79
N ASP A 126 32.80 0.38 -28.97
CA ASP A 126 32.40 1.71 -29.42
C ASP A 126 33.33 2.84 -28.99
N ALA A 127 34.19 2.63 -27.99
CA ALA A 127 35.02 3.70 -27.40
C ALA A 127 35.94 4.39 -28.40
N LYS A 128 36.42 3.67 -29.40
CA LYS A 128 37.28 4.23 -30.48
C LYS A 128 36.52 5.21 -31.37
N GLU A 129 35.22 5.10 -31.42
CA GLU A 129 34.33 5.96 -32.20
C GLU A 129 33.92 7.24 -31.48
N PHE A 130 34.05 7.25 -30.12
CA PHE A 130 33.70 8.37 -29.27
C PHE A 130 34.93 9.08 -28.67
N PRO A 131 35.64 9.96 -29.43
CA PRO A 131 36.92 10.51 -29.02
C PRO A 131 36.82 11.61 -27.96
N LYS A 132 35.96 11.47 -26.94
CA LYS A 132 35.87 12.40 -25.84
C LYS A 132 36.64 11.90 -24.61
N ALA A 133 37.63 12.61 -24.19
CA ALA A 133 38.40 12.31 -22.99
C ALA A 133 37.49 12.17 -21.75
N THR A 134 36.51 13.07 -21.60
CA THR A 134 35.55 13.05 -20.48
C THR A 134 34.61 11.83 -20.47
N TYR A 135 34.24 11.30 -21.64
CA TYR A 135 33.49 10.06 -21.73
C TYR A 135 34.29 8.87 -21.20
N LEU A 136 35.50 8.69 -21.74
CA LEU A 136 36.39 7.61 -21.40
C LEU A 136 36.82 7.67 -19.92
N GLU A 137 37.17 8.87 -19.44
CA GLU A 137 37.49 9.05 -18.03
C GLU A 137 36.35 8.67 -17.09
N ASN A 138 35.13 9.07 -17.41
CA ASN A 138 33.96 8.67 -16.61
C ASN A 138 33.74 7.16 -16.59
N VAL A 139 33.82 6.50 -17.77
CA VAL A 139 33.66 5.05 -17.89
C VAL A 139 34.71 4.32 -17.06
N LEU A 140 35.99 4.70 -17.17
CA LEU A 140 37.10 4.08 -16.46
C LEU A 140 36.98 4.25 -14.94
N LEU A 141 36.57 5.43 -14.47
CA LEU A 141 36.36 5.68 -13.03
C LEU A 141 35.23 4.84 -12.47
N VAL A 142 34.11 4.70 -13.19
CA VAL A 142 33.00 3.87 -12.76
C VAL A 142 33.40 2.39 -12.72
N LEU A 143 34.13 1.91 -13.73
CA LEU A 143 34.61 0.53 -13.77
C LEU A 143 35.64 0.24 -12.67
N ASP A 144 36.51 1.20 -12.30
CA ASP A 144 37.47 1.08 -11.20
C ASP A 144 36.74 0.95 -9.86
N GLU A 145 35.72 1.79 -9.63
CA GLU A 145 34.90 1.67 -8.42
C GLU A 145 34.19 0.32 -8.31
N ILE A 146 33.55 -0.14 -9.38
CA ILE A 146 32.87 -1.46 -9.38
C ILE A 146 33.89 -2.58 -9.22
N GLY A 147 35.04 -2.47 -9.88
CA GLY A 147 36.15 -3.46 -9.81
C GLY A 147 36.79 -3.59 -8.42
N SER A 148 36.52 -2.64 -7.51
CA SER A 148 36.93 -2.75 -6.11
C SER A 148 36.13 -3.80 -5.31
N LEU A 149 34.97 -4.23 -5.83
CA LEU A 149 34.14 -5.26 -5.23
C LEU A 149 34.65 -6.67 -5.58
N ASN A 150 34.51 -7.58 -4.62
CA ASN A 150 34.84 -9.01 -4.79
C ASN A 150 33.72 -9.88 -4.17
N GLN A 151 33.87 -11.21 -4.25
CA GLN A 151 32.90 -12.17 -3.72
C GLN A 151 32.72 -12.13 -2.20
N GLU A 152 33.71 -11.59 -1.47
CA GLU A 152 33.69 -11.45 -0.01
C GLU A 152 33.16 -10.06 0.45
N SER A 153 32.84 -9.16 -0.49
CA SER A 153 32.34 -7.83 -0.18
C SER A 153 30.99 -7.89 0.51
N ASP A 154 30.88 -7.19 1.63
CA ASP A 154 29.66 -7.11 2.41
C ASP A 154 28.65 -6.06 1.86
N SER A 155 27.48 -5.99 2.47
CA SER A 155 26.44 -5.03 2.11
C SER A 155 26.93 -3.57 2.17
N GLN A 156 27.79 -3.21 3.13
CA GLN A 156 28.31 -1.86 3.28
C GLN A 156 29.28 -1.49 2.14
N ALA A 157 30.07 -2.44 1.67
CA ALA A 157 30.96 -2.25 0.52
C ALA A 157 30.14 -1.93 -0.75
N TYR A 158 29.07 -2.70 -1.01
CA TYR A 158 28.18 -2.45 -2.15
C TYR A 158 27.49 -1.08 -2.07
N GLN A 159 27.01 -0.67 -0.91
CA GLN A 159 26.40 0.64 -0.68
C GLN A 159 27.39 1.79 -0.90
N ALA A 160 28.62 1.62 -0.41
CA ALA A 160 29.68 2.60 -0.59
C ALA A 160 30.05 2.79 -2.07
N VAL A 161 30.20 1.70 -2.82
CA VAL A 161 30.47 1.74 -4.26
C VAL A 161 29.30 2.37 -5.01
N LEU A 162 28.06 1.99 -4.73
CA LEU A 162 26.88 2.60 -5.33
C LEU A 162 26.88 4.13 -5.15
N THR A 163 27.14 4.59 -3.92
CA THR A 163 27.17 6.03 -3.60
C THR A 163 28.24 6.76 -4.42
N ARG A 164 29.45 6.20 -4.55
CA ARG A 164 30.54 6.77 -5.35
C ARG A 164 30.20 6.76 -6.84
N VAL A 165 29.67 5.66 -7.37
CA VAL A 165 29.27 5.54 -8.79
C VAL A 165 28.20 6.57 -9.15
N VAL A 166 27.19 6.75 -8.30
CA VAL A 166 26.15 7.76 -8.49
C VAL A 166 26.75 9.19 -8.44
N ALA A 167 27.69 9.46 -7.53
CA ALA A 167 28.38 10.75 -7.45
C ALA A 167 29.19 11.04 -8.72
N ILE A 168 29.98 10.08 -9.20
CA ILE A 168 30.75 10.20 -10.46
C ILE A 168 29.82 10.56 -11.63
N SER A 169 28.66 9.95 -11.71
CA SER A 169 27.70 10.21 -12.79
C SER A 169 27.17 11.64 -12.78
N LYS A 170 27.01 12.24 -11.62
CA LYS A 170 26.54 13.63 -11.45
C LYS A 170 27.63 14.66 -11.77
N GLU A 171 28.86 14.38 -11.35
CA GLU A 171 29.98 15.31 -11.53
C GLU A 171 30.53 15.30 -12.94
N LYS A 172 30.71 14.16 -13.55
CA LYS A 172 31.43 13.97 -14.81
C LYS A 172 30.58 13.69 -16.04
N ASN A 173 29.33 13.84 -16.01
CA ASN A 173 28.36 13.71 -17.12
C ASN A 173 28.80 12.86 -18.35
N GLY A 174 29.42 11.72 -18.20
CA GLY A 174 30.06 10.85 -19.20
C GLY A 174 29.25 10.52 -20.48
N ARG A 175 28.60 11.50 -21.09
CA ARG A 175 27.84 11.35 -22.33
C ARG A 175 28.75 11.15 -23.52
N ALA A 176 28.47 10.16 -24.33
CA ALA A 176 28.96 10.08 -25.68
C ALA A 176 28.25 11.13 -26.54
N LEU A 177 28.99 12.06 -27.14
CA LEU A 177 28.44 13.04 -28.09
C LEU A 177 29.06 12.78 -29.45
N ALA A 178 28.22 12.50 -30.43
CA ALA A 178 28.62 12.60 -31.83
C ALA A 178 28.93 14.08 -32.13
N ASN A 179 30.13 14.39 -32.60
CA ASN A 179 30.45 15.73 -33.05
C ASN A 179 29.61 16.02 -34.28
N SER A 180 28.79 17.06 -34.22
CA SER A 180 27.70 17.36 -35.12
C SER A 180 28.07 17.61 -36.57
N SER A 181 29.31 17.81 -36.90
CA SER A 181 29.71 18.24 -38.23
C SER A 181 30.47 17.21 -39.08
N ARG A 182 30.94 16.10 -38.53
CA ARG A 182 31.73 15.11 -39.27
C ARG A 182 31.32 13.63 -39.10
N LYS A 183 30.34 13.29 -38.24
CA LYS A 183 29.99 11.93 -37.93
C LYS A 183 28.46 11.76 -37.72
N ALA A 184 27.67 12.16 -38.72
CA ALA A 184 26.20 11.95 -38.69
C ALA A 184 25.83 10.47 -38.46
N ASP A 185 26.69 9.57 -38.94
CA ASP A 185 26.49 8.11 -38.87
C ASP A 185 26.62 7.58 -37.42
N LEU A 186 27.34 8.27 -36.53
CA LEU A 186 27.53 7.86 -35.15
C LEU A 186 26.46 8.41 -34.19
N LYS A 187 25.64 9.34 -34.67
CA LYS A 187 24.59 9.94 -33.81
C LYS A 187 23.62 8.91 -33.26
N PRO A 188 23.06 7.97 -34.03
CA PRO A 188 22.16 6.95 -33.52
C PRO A 188 22.81 6.10 -32.43
N LEU A 189 24.07 5.70 -32.61
CA LEU A 189 24.83 4.92 -31.63
C LEU A 189 25.07 5.70 -30.35
N ALA A 190 25.46 6.98 -30.45
CA ALA A 190 25.68 7.86 -29.32
C ALA A 190 24.37 8.16 -28.55
N ASP A 191 23.26 8.33 -29.27
CA ASP A 191 21.96 8.56 -28.65
C ASP A 191 21.49 7.30 -27.91
N ALA A 192 21.61 6.10 -28.50
CA ALA A 192 21.29 4.82 -27.85
C ALA A 192 22.13 4.61 -26.57
N TYR A 193 23.45 4.82 -26.65
CA TYR A 193 24.32 4.75 -25.47
C TYR A 193 23.89 5.75 -24.37
N ASN A 194 23.60 6.98 -24.74
CA ASN A 194 23.25 8.01 -23.78
C ASN A 194 21.90 7.75 -23.12
N GLU A 195 20.94 7.15 -23.81
CA GLU A 195 19.65 6.77 -23.30
C GLU A 195 19.80 5.62 -22.31
N GLU A 196 20.40 4.51 -22.72
CA GLU A 196 20.67 3.35 -21.85
C GLU A 196 21.48 3.75 -20.61
N ARG A 197 22.55 4.55 -20.80
CA ARG A 197 23.32 5.09 -19.68
C ARG A 197 22.45 5.85 -18.69
N LYS A 198 21.56 6.70 -19.20
CA LYS A 198 20.65 7.50 -18.37
C LYS A 198 19.76 6.59 -17.52
N ASP A 199 19.23 5.54 -18.10
CA ASP A 199 18.32 4.59 -17.43
C ASP A 199 19.08 3.77 -16.38
N GLN A 200 20.27 3.26 -16.70
CA GLN A 200 21.12 2.54 -15.74
C GLN A 200 21.46 3.42 -14.52
N PHE A 201 21.88 4.68 -14.73
CA PHE A 201 22.18 5.58 -13.62
C PHE A 201 20.93 6.07 -12.86
N ALA A 202 19.78 6.17 -13.51
CA ALA A 202 18.52 6.49 -12.84
C ALA A 202 18.13 5.36 -11.89
N LYS A 203 18.25 4.09 -12.32
CA LYS A 203 18.03 2.91 -11.47
C LYS A 203 18.96 2.91 -10.25
N LEU A 204 20.25 3.16 -10.45
CA LEU A 204 21.21 3.27 -9.33
C LEU A 204 20.89 4.43 -8.38
N GLY A 205 20.46 5.56 -8.92
CA GLY A 205 20.01 6.69 -8.10
C GLY A 205 18.82 6.36 -7.22
N GLN A 206 17.83 5.65 -7.76
CA GLN A 206 16.67 5.17 -7.00
C GLN A 206 17.07 4.19 -5.87
N LEU A 207 17.99 3.27 -6.16
CA LEU A 207 18.51 2.35 -5.14
C LEU A 207 19.28 3.10 -4.03
N ALA A 208 20.06 4.12 -4.36
CA ALA A 208 20.75 4.95 -3.38
C ALA A 208 19.77 5.74 -2.49
N ASP A 209 18.68 6.25 -3.06
CA ASP A 209 17.63 6.91 -2.30
C ASP A 209 16.92 5.92 -1.36
N GLN A 210 16.66 4.69 -1.82
CA GLN A 210 16.04 3.63 -0.99
C GLN A 210 16.93 3.24 0.19
N ILE A 211 18.25 3.09 -0.01
CA ILE A 211 19.21 2.86 1.09
C ILE A 211 19.12 3.99 2.12
N THR A 212 19.15 5.23 1.65
CA THR A 212 19.08 6.40 2.54
C THR A 212 17.80 6.36 3.39
N ILE A 213 16.67 5.98 2.79
CA ILE A 213 15.39 5.82 3.51
C ILE A 213 15.49 4.71 4.55
N LEU A 214 16.03 3.54 4.19
CA LEU A 214 16.18 2.41 5.12
C LEU A 214 17.12 2.74 6.28
N ASP A 215 18.23 3.42 6.03
CA ASP A 215 19.16 3.86 7.08
C ASP A 215 18.52 4.88 8.04
N TYR A 216 17.67 5.78 7.52
CA TYR A 216 16.87 6.66 8.36
C TYR A 216 15.84 5.86 9.19
N GLN A 217 15.17 4.92 8.58
CA GLN A 217 14.19 4.07 9.28
C GLN A 217 14.86 3.29 10.42
N GLU A 218 16.00 2.64 10.16
CA GLU A 218 16.75 1.91 11.18
C GLU A 218 17.22 2.85 12.32
N ARG A 219 17.82 3.97 11.98
CA ARG A 219 18.33 4.96 12.96
C ARG A 219 17.25 5.47 13.89
N TYR A 220 16.06 5.71 13.35
CA TYR A 220 14.94 6.31 14.09
C TYR A 220 13.87 5.29 14.46
N HIS A 221 14.14 3.99 14.26
CA HIS A 221 13.16 2.93 14.54
C HIS A 221 12.63 2.98 15.97
N GLY A 222 13.49 3.08 16.98
CA GLY A 222 13.09 3.16 18.36
C GLY A 222 12.19 4.37 18.66
N ASP A 223 12.56 5.53 18.17
CA ASP A 223 11.77 6.76 18.30
C ASP A 223 10.44 6.65 17.57
N THR A 224 10.45 6.10 16.34
CA THR A 224 9.25 5.87 15.53
C THR A 224 8.32 4.87 16.20
N TRP A 225 8.86 3.80 16.78
CA TRP A 225 8.11 2.81 17.55
C TRP A 225 7.37 3.43 18.73
N GLU A 226 8.08 4.22 19.57
CA GLU A 226 7.45 4.88 20.72
C GLU A 226 6.40 5.92 20.29
N LEU A 227 6.64 6.67 19.22
CA LEU A 227 5.66 7.60 18.66
C LEU A 227 4.44 6.86 18.09
N SER A 228 4.66 5.72 17.42
CA SER A 228 3.57 4.89 16.89
C SER A 228 2.71 4.29 17.98
N LYS A 229 3.27 3.85 19.09
CA LYS A 229 2.50 3.43 20.26
C LYS A 229 1.69 4.58 20.87
N THR A 230 2.31 5.75 20.98
CA THR A 230 1.61 6.94 21.48
C THR A 230 0.43 7.31 20.56
N PHE A 231 0.65 7.25 19.24
CA PHE A 231 -0.40 7.48 18.24
C PHE A 231 -1.49 6.40 18.31
N GLN A 232 -1.13 5.13 18.43
CA GLN A 232 -2.08 4.01 18.60
C GLN A 232 -2.98 4.22 19.81
N THR A 233 -2.40 4.62 20.95
CA THR A 233 -3.16 4.91 22.17
C THR A 233 -4.13 6.06 21.93
N PHE A 234 -3.66 7.18 21.39
CA PHE A 234 -4.50 8.33 21.06
C PHE A 234 -5.63 7.96 20.09
N MET A 235 -5.31 7.18 19.07
CA MET A 235 -6.28 6.72 18.08
C MET A 235 -7.36 5.84 18.69
N SER A 236 -6.97 4.95 19.61
CA SER A 236 -7.90 4.08 20.33
C SER A 236 -8.86 4.88 21.22
N ASP A 237 -8.32 5.86 21.94
CA ASP A 237 -9.12 6.72 22.82
C ASP A 237 -10.06 7.62 21.99
N PHE A 238 -9.61 8.14 20.86
CA PHE A 238 -10.46 8.90 19.94
C PHE A 238 -11.61 8.05 19.39
N VAL A 239 -11.33 6.84 18.92
CA VAL A 239 -12.36 5.93 18.36
C VAL A 239 -13.41 5.60 19.43
N GLU A 240 -12.99 5.32 20.67
CA GLU A 240 -13.92 5.00 21.76
C GLU A 240 -14.73 6.23 22.19
N ALA A 241 -14.09 7.39 22.37
CA ALA A 241 -14.76 8.63 22.74
C ALA A 241 -15.78 9.06 21.68
N TYR A 242 -15.44 8.91 20.37
CA TYR A 242 -16.36 9.25 19.30
C TYR A 242 -17.53 8.26 19.21
N ARG A 243 -17.28 6.97 19.44
CA ARG A 243 -18.33 5.95 19.56
C ARG A 243 -19.29 6.26 20.70
N GLU A 244 -18.76 6.62 21.87
CA GLU A 244 -19.56 6.95 23.05
C GLU A 244 -20.37 8.24 22.83
N ARG A 245 -19.76 9.28 22.24
CA ARG A 245 -20.46 10.51 21.89
C ARG A 245 -21.64 10.28 20.94
N LYS A 246 -21.46 9.45 19.91
CA LYS A 246 -22.54 9.05 19.02
C LYS A 246 -23.66 8.29 19.74
N ARG A 247 -23.33 7.46 20.73
CA ARG A 247 -24.30 6.75 21.57
C ARG A 247 -25.11 7.71 22.42
N GLN A 248 -24.46 8.68 23.06
CA GLN A 248 -25.14 9.70 23.89
C GLN A 248 -26.15 10.52 23.06
N GLU A 249 -25.82 10.82 21.83
CA GLU A 249 -26.72 11.53 20.91
C GLU A 249 -27.73 10.63 20.20
N ASN A 250 -27.62 9.32 20.41
CA ASN A 250 -28.40 8.30 19.69
C ASN A 250 -28.38 8.52 18.17
N ALA A 251 -27.19 8.85 17.63
CA ALA A 251 -26.95 9.23 16.25
C ALA A 251 -25.74 8.49 15.69
N PHE A 252 -25.89 7.77 14.59
CA PHE A 252 -24.89 6.84 14.09
C PHE A 252 -24.59 7.05 12.61
N GLU A 253 -23.34 6.84 12.20
CA GLU A 253 -22.93 6.75 10.81
C GLU A 253 -23.38 5.40 10.20
N PHE A 254 -23.44 5.30 8.88
CA PHE A 254 -23.82 4.03 8.22
C PHE A 254 -22.87 2.86 8.59
N ALA A 255 -21.58 3.15 8.71
CA ALA A 255 -20.59 2.16 9.10
C ALA A 255 -20.83 1.62 10.53
N ASP A 256 -21.28 2.48 11.46
CA ASP A 256 -21.63 2.03 12.81
C ASP A 256 -22.73 0.97 12.80
N ILE A 257 -23.74 1.13 11.93
CA ILE A 257 -24.81 0.16 11.82
C ILE A 257 -24.29 -1.21 11.37
N SER A 258 -23.33 -1.22 10.48
CA SER A 258 -22.66 -2.44 10.04
C SER A 258 -21.85 -3.07 11.17
N HIS A 259 -21.03 -2.29 11.89
CA HIS A 259 -20.26 -2.77 13.04
C HIS A 259 -21.17 -3.33 14.16
N TYR A 260 -22.25 -2.61 14.50
CA TYR A 260 -23.22 -3.09 15.50
C TYR A 260 -23.97 -4.33 15.04
N THR A 261 -24.20 -4.48 13.74
CA THR A 261 -24.78 -5.72 13.19
C THR A 261 -23.82 -6.90 13.37
N ILE A 262 -22.54 -6.71 13.07
CA ILE A 262 -21.51 -7.72 13.31
C ILE A 262 -21.41 -8.04 14.81
N GLU A 263 -21.35 -7.02 15.68
CA GLU A 263 -21.28 -7.19 17.14
C GLU A 263 -22.45 -8.02 17.67
N ILE A 264 -23.68 -7.76 17.21
CA ILE A 264 -24.86 -8.54 17.60
C ILE A 264 -24.75 -9.98 17.10
N LEU A 265 -24.40 -10.18 15.83
CA LEU A 265 -24.32 -11.52 15.25
C LEU A 265 -23.17 -12.36 15.83
N GLU A 266 -22.09 -11.75 16.27
CA GLU A 266 -20.97 -12.43 16.92
C GLU A 266 -21.29 -12.80 18.36
N ASN A 267 -21.84 -11.87 19.15
CA ASN A 267 -22.04 -12.02 20.58
C ASN A 267 -23.35 -12.74 20.97
N PHE A 268 -24.33 -12.78 20.07
CA PHE A 268 -25.63 -13.40 20.33
C PHE A 268 -25.92 -14.55 19.33
N PRO A 269 -25.39 -15.76 19.60
CA PRO A 269 -25.53 -16.91 18.68
C PRO A 269 -26.96 -17.26 18.31
N GLN A 270 -27.93 -17.05 19.22
CA GLN A 270 -29.36 -17.30 18.98
C GLN A 270 -29.90 -16.35 17.88
N VAL A 271 -29.45 -15.08 17.86
CA VAL A 271 -29.84 -14.14 16.82
C VAL A 271 -29.21 -14.53 15.49
N ARG A 272 -27.92 -14.85 15.50
CA ARG A 272 -27.20 -15.32 14.30
C ARG A 272 -27.89 -16.55 13.69
N LYS A 273 -28.14 -17.56 14.52
CA LYS A 273 -28.79 -18.78 14.07
C LYS A 273 -30.18 -18.53 13.44
N ALA A 274 -30.98 -17.65 14.05
CA ALA A 274 -32.29 -17.29 13.50
C ALA A 274 -32.20 -16.66 12.10
N TYR A 275 -31.16 -15.85 11.82
CA TYR A 275 -30.95 -15.30 10.47
C TYR A 275 -30.40 -16.36 9.51
N GLN A 276 -29.46 -17.21 9.93
CA GLN A 276 -28.95 -18.32 9.12
C GLN A 276 -30.02 -19.33 8.69
N GLU A 277 -30.98 -19.59 9.56
CA GLU A 277 -32.13 -20.45 9.25
C GLU A 277 -33.18 -19.75 8.38
N ARG A 278 -33.27 -18.43 8.46
CA ARG A 278 -34.21 -17.63 7.67
C ARG A 278 -33.86 -17.55 6.19
N PHE A 279 -32.56 -17.41 5.89
CA PHE A 279 -32.09 -17.23 4.52
C PHE A 279 -31.77 -18.59 3.89
N HIS A 280 -32.53 -18.94 2.87
CA HIS A 280 -32.27 -20.15 2.08
C HIS A 280 -30.97 -19.98 1.30
N GLU A 281 -30.80 -18.82 0.66
CA GLU A 281 -29.61 -18.44 -0.08
C GLU A 281 -29.18 -16.99 0.25
N VAL A 282 -27.88 -16.76 0.24
CA VAL A 282 -27.25 -15.44 0.40
C VAL A 282 -26.52 -15.16 -0.90
N MET A 283 -27.10 -14.30 -1.74
CA MET A 283 -26.63 -13.99 -3.07
C MET A 283 -25.96 -12.61 -3.08
N VAL A 284 -24.78 -12.51 -3.70
CA VAL A 284 -24.03 -11.26 -3.81
C VAL A 284 -23.59 -11.07 -5.25
N ASP A 285 -23.96 -9.96 -5.82
CA ASP A 285 -23.51 -9.49 -7.13
C ASP A 285 -22.34 -8.50 -6.97
N GLU A 286 -21.55 -8.29 -8.02
CA GLU A 286 -20.38 -7.40 -8.03
C GLU A 286 -19.44 -7.67 -6.83
N TYR A 287 -19.19 -8.96 -6.58
CA TYR A 287 -18.49 -9.37 -5.36
C TYR A 287 -17.05 -8.81 -5.25
N GLN A 288 -16.41 -8.42 -6.38
CA GLN A 288 -15.11 -7.75 -6.42
C GLN A 288 -15.11 -6.38 -5.72
N ASP A 289 -16.29 -5.78 -5.50
CA ASP A 289 -16.44 -4.48 -4.86
C ASP A 289 -16.78 -4.59 -3.35
N THR A 290 -16.63 -5.80 -2.79
CA THR A 290 -16.89 -6.08 -1.38
C THR A 290 -15.72 -5.62 -0.51
N ASN A 291 -16.00 -5.04 0.66
CA ASN A 291 -15.02 -4.74 1.69
C ASN A 291 -15.07 -5.75 2.85
N HIS A 292 -14.09 -5.70 3.76
CA HIS A 292 -13.98 -6.64 4.88
C HIS A 292 -15.17 -6.64 5.85
N ILE A 293 -15.83 -5.49 6.05
CA ILE A 293 -17.02 -5.42 6.91
C ILE A 293 -18.23 -6.11 6.27
N GLN A 294 -18.41 -5.88 4.96
CA GLN A 294 -19.47 -6.55 4.19
C GLN A 294 -19.24 -8.06 4.14
N GLU A 295 -18.02 -8.49 3.85
CA GLU A 295 -17.66 -9.90 3.85
C GLU A 295 -17.94 -10.56 5.20
N ARG A 296 -17.56 -9.89 6.31
CA ARG A 296 -17.82 -10.43 7.65
C ARG A 296 -19.32 -10.56 7.95
N MET A 297 -20.13 -9.60 7.51
CA MET A 297 -21.58 -9.69 7.63
C MET A 297 -22.15 -10.88 6.84
N LEU A 298 -21.68 -11.06 5.60
CA LEU A 298 -22.11 -12.19 4.76
C LEU A 298 -21.72 -13.55 5.38
N GLU A 299 -20.53 -13.64 5.97
CA GLU A 299 -20.10 -14.84 6.70
C GLU A 299 -21.03 -15.17 7.86
N LEU A 300 -21.37 -14.16 8.67
CA LEU A 300 -22.20 -14.34 9.85
C LEU A 300 -23.68 -14.67 9.50
N LEU A 301 -24.17 -14.18 8.37
CA LEU A 301 -25.53 -14.45 7.89
C LEU A 301 -25.66 -15.79 7.15
N SER A 302 -24.56 -16.33 6.64
CA SER A 302 -24.50 -17.60 5.93
C SER A 302 -24.40 -18.77 6.90
N ASN A 303 -25.00 -19.91 6.53
CA ASN A 303 -24.85 -21.19 7.24
C ASN A 303 -23.61 -22.00 6.81
N GLY A 304 -22.76 -21.41 5.95
CA GLY A 304 -21.54 -22.04 5.42
C GLY A 304 -21.72 -22.74 4.06
N HIS A 305 -22.96 -22.97 3.60
CA HIS A 305 -23.24 -23.70 2.37
C HIS A 305 -24.17 -22.98 1.41
N ASN A 306 -24.77 -21.86 1.81
CA ASN A 306 -25.84 -21.17 1.08
C ASN A 306 -25.39 -19.83 0.48
N ARG A 307 -24.09 -19.64 0.20
CA ARG A 307 -23.57 -18.41 -0.42
C ARG A 307 -23.41 -18.61 -1.92
N PHE A 308 -23.90 -17.64 -2.67
CA PHE A 308 -23.68 -17.51 -4.11
C PHE A 308 -23.13 -16.13 -4.41
N MET A 309 -21.92 -16.06 -4.99
CA MET A 309 -21.21 -14.82 -5.25
C MET A 309 -20.87 -14.75 -6.73
N VAL A 310 -21.19 -13.61 -7.34
CA VAL A 310 -20.89 -13.33 -8.75
C VAL A 310 -20.05 -12.07 -8.83
N GLY A 311 -19.07 -12.06 -9.72
CA GLY A 311 -18.23 -10.90 -9.96
C GLY A 311 -17.13 -11.15 -10.98
N ASP A 312 -16.40 -10.10 -11.29
CA ASP A 312 -15.21 -10.14 -12.14
C ASP A 312 -14.11 -9.29 -11.51
N ILE A 313 -13.03 -9.93 -11.07
CA ILE A 313 -11.91 -9.25 -10.39
C ILE A 313 -11.34 -8.13 -11.27
N LYS A 314 -11.32 -8.31 -12.60
CA LYS A 314 -10.83 -7.33 -13.58
C LYS A 314 -11.66 -6.04 -13.63
N GLN A 315 -12.90 -6.08 -13.13
CA GLN A 315 -13.81 -4.93 -13.07
C GLN A 315 -13.80 -4.20 -11.73
N SER A 316 -12.90 -4.54 -10.81
CA SER A 316 -12.77 -3.87 -9.52
C SER A 316 -12.24 -2.45 -9.69
N ILE A 317 -13.10 -1.45 -9.49
CA ILE A 317 -12.77 -0.02 -9.60
C ILE A 317 -13.11 0.78 -8.33
N TYR A 318 -13.62 0.12 -7.27
CA TYR A 318 -14.10 0.80 -6.06
C TYR A 318 -13.10 0.72 -4.88
N ARG A 319 -11.80 0.52 -5.15
CA ARG A 319 -10.75 0.55 -4.11
C ARG A 319 -10.76 1.88 -3.31
N PHE A 320 -11.11 3.00 -3.94
CA PHE A 320 -11.29 4.29 -3.26
C PHE A 320 -12.46 4.31 -2.26
N ARG A 321 -13.38 3.35 -2.34
CA ARG A 321 -14.44 3.07 -1.36
C ARG A 321 -14.09 1.93 -0.41
N GLN A 322 -12.80 1.60 -0.32
CA GLN A 322 -12.27 0.52 0.52
C GLN A 322 -12.73 -0.90 0.08
N ALA A 323 -13.18 -1.08 -1.16
CA ALA A 323 -13.34 -2.40 -1.73
C ALA A 323 -11.97 -3.10 -1.80
N ASP A 324 -11.96 -4.39 -1.47
CA ASP A 324 -10.74 -5.20 -1.52
C ASP A 324 -10.93 -6.41 -2.45
N PRO A 325 -10.43 -6.34 -3.69
CA PRO A 325 -10.53 -7.44 -4.64
C PRO A 325 -9.86 -8.72 -4.18
N GLN A 326 -8.92 -8.63 -3.23
CA GLN A 326 -8.23 -9.81 -2.70
C GLN A 326 -9.21 -10.76 -1.98
N ILE A 327 -10.27 -10.24 -1.37
CA ILE A 327 -11.34 -11.05 -0.78
C ILE A 327 -11.91 -12.04 -1.81
N PHE A 328 -12.14 -11.56 -3.04
CA PHE A 328 -12.63 -12.40 -4.13
C PHE A 328 -11.54 -13.34 -4.67
N ASN A 329 -10.34 -12.82 -4.89
CA ASN A 329 -9.21 -13.60 -5.40
C ASN A 329 -8.85 -14.77 -4.48
N GLU A 330 -8.81 -14.57 -3.17
CA GLU A 330 -8.56 -15.64 -2.20
C GLU A 330 -9.61 -16.74 -2.27
N LYS A 331 -10.90 -16.39 -2.41
CA LYS A 331 -11.96 -17.37 -2.58
C LYS A 331 -11.89 -18.10 -3.92
N PHE A 332 -11.57 -17.36 -4.99
CA PHE A 332 -11.37 -17.95 -6.32
C PHE A 332 -10.27 -19.01 -6.27
N GLN A 333 -9.11 -18.68 -5.74
CA GLN A 333 -7.98 -19.61 -5.61
C GLN A 333 -8.31 -20.79 -4.71
N ARG A 334 -8.95 -20.54 -3.56
CA ARG A 334 -9.33 -21.58 -2.60
C ARG A 334 -10.30 -22.58 -3.20
N TYR A 335 -11.32 -22.12 -3.92
CA TYR A 335 -12.31 -23.01 -4.55
C TYR A 335 -11.77 -23.73 -5.79
N ALA A 336 -10.81 -23.12 -6.49
CA ALA A 336 -10.09 -23.79 -7.57
C ALA A 336 -9.22 -24.94 -7.06
N GLN A 337 -8.57 -24.77 -5.90
CA GLN A 337 -7.69 -25.76 -5.29
C GLN A 337 -8.46 -26.82 -4.48
N ASN A 338 -9.56 -26.44 -3.85
CA ASN A 338 -10.35 -27.32 -2.98
C ASN A 338 -11.84 -27.27 -3.29
N PRO A 339 -12.31 -28.07 -4.26
CA PRO A 339 -13.73 -28.11 -4.67
C PRO A 339 -14.72 -28.55 -3.57
N LYS A 340 -14.22 -29.08 -2.43
CA LYS A 340 -15.08 -29.45 -1.28
C LYS A 340 -15.52 -28.22 -0.46
N GLU A 341 -14.75 -27.11 -0.54
CA GLU A 341 -15.08 -25.88 0.18
C GLU A 341 -16.02 -24.96 -0.60
N GLY A 342 -16.08 -25.12 -1.91
CA GLY A 342 -16.96 -24.35 -2.77
C GLY A 342 -16.83 -24.72 -4.23
N LYS A 343 -17.85 -24.41 -5.03
CA LYS A 343 -17.87 -24.68 -6.47
C LYS A 343 -17.51 -23.41 -7.22
N LEU A 344 -16.41 -23.43 -7.99
CA LEU A 344 -16.06 -22.39 -8.92
C LEU A 344 -16.75 -22.62 -10.27
N ILE A 345 -17.41 -21.59 -10.78
CA ILE A 345 -18.05 -21.58 -12.10
C ILE A 345 -17.48 -20.42 -12.89
N LEU A 346 -16.81 -20.71 -14.01
CA LEU A 346 -16.23 -19.71 -14.90
C LEU A 346 -17.23 -19.41 -16.03
N LEU A 347 -17.64 -18.14 -16.11
CA LEU A 347 -18.44 -17.64 -17.24
C LEU A 347 -17.47 -17.09 -18.28
N LYS A 348 -17.33 -17.82 -19.41
CA LYS A 348 -16.33 -17.49 -20.45
C LYS A 348 -16.93 -16.77 -21.67
N GLU A 349 -18.24 -16.84 -21.82
CA GLU A 349 -18.91 -16.33 -23.02
C GLU A 349 -19.52 -14.96 -22.76
N ASN A 350 -19.30 -14.02 -23.68
CA ASN A 350 -19.86 -12.68 -23.63
C ASN A 350 -20.94 -12.53 -24.70
N PHE A 351 -22.19 -12.34 -24.28
CA PHE A 351 -23.34 -12.13 -25.13
C PHE A 351 -23.78 -10.66 -25.23
N ARG A 352 -23.05 -9.73 -24.58
CA ARG A 352 -23.40 -8.33 -24.44
C ARG A 352 -22.73 -7.44 -25.48
N SER A 353 -21.46 -7.70 -25.78
CA SER A 353 -20.64 -6.86 -26.63
C SER A 353 -20.35 -7.51 -27.98
N SER A 354 -20.14 -6.70 -29.03
CA SER A 354 -19.70 -7.23 -30.33
C SER A 354 -18.26 -7.74 -30.27
N SER A 355 -17.92 -8.66 -31.19
CA SER A 355 -16.60 -9.30 -31.26
C SER A 355 -15.46 -8.30 -31.45
N GLU A 356 -15.69 -7.22 -32.21
CA GLU A 356 -14.70 -6.19 -32.47
C GLU A 356 -14.34 -5.40 -31.22
N VAL A 357 -15.33 -5.08 -30.38
CA VAL A 357 -15.11 -4.41 -29.09
C VAL A 357 -14.32 -5.30 -28.16
N LEU A 358 -14.68 -6.58 -28.09
CA LEU A 358 -13.96 -7.55 -27.25
C LEU A 358 -12.51 -7.73 -27.72
N SER A 359 -12.28 -7.86 -29.03
CA SER A 359 -10.93 -7.97 -29.59
C SER A 359 -10.06 -6.76 -29.27
N ALA A 360 -10.60 -5.53 -29.46
CA ALA A 360 -9.89 -4.31 -29.13
C ALA A 360 -9.56 -4.20 -27.63
N THR A 361 -10.51 -4.57 -26.78
CA THR A 361 -10.30 -4.58 -25.32
C THR A 361 -9.23 -5.60 -24.93
N ASN A 362 -9.30 -6.81 -25.47
CA ASN A 362 -8.34 -7.87 -25.18
C ASN A 362 -6.93 -7.52 -25.66
N ASP A 363 -6.77 -6.87 -26.82
CA ASP A 363 -5.47 -6.43 -27.33
C ASP A 363 -4.80 -5.39 -26.42
N VAL A 364 -5.57 -4.48 -25.85
CA VAL A 364 -5.08 -3.47 -24.92
C VAL A 364 -4.74 -4.09 -23.57
N PHE A 365 -5.69 -4.77 -22.93
CA PHE A 365 -5.53 -5.25 -21.56
C PHE A 365 -4.64 -6.49 -21.45
N GLY A 366 -4.55 -7.33 -22.49
CA GLY A 366 -3.57 -8.42 -22.55
C GLY A 366 -2.12 -7.95 -22.54
N ARG A 367 -1.87 -6.65 -22.85
CA ARG A 367 -0.53 -6.02 -22.77
C ARG A 367 -0.31 -5.23 -21.49
N LEU A 368 -1.39 -4.79 -20.81
CA LEU A 368 -1.31 -3.90 -19.67
C LEU A 368 -1.54 -4.60 -18.33
N MET A 369 -2.26 -5.73 -18.32
CA MET A 369 -2.62 -6.43 -17.08
C MET A 369 -1.79 -7.70 -16.92
N ASP A 370 -0.90 -7.66 -15.96
CA ASP A 370 -0.16 -8.81 -15.43
C ASP A 370 -0.23 -8.83 -13.89
N GLN A 371 0.42 -9.78 -13.25
CA GLN A 371 0.44 -9.86 -11.79
C GLN A 371 1.13 -8.69 -11.10
N GLU A 372 2.07 -8.02 -11.77
CA GLU A 372 2.82 -6.90 -11.19
C GLU A 372 2.01 -5.60 -11.24
N VAL A 373 1.33 -5.34 -12.35
CA VAL A 373 0.58 -4.09 -12.58
C VAL A 373 -0.90 -4.23 -12.23
N GLY A 374 -1.53 -5.35 -12.62
CA GLY A 374 -2.96 -5.59 -12.45
C GLY A 374 -3.32 -6.50 -11.29
N GLU A 375 -2.34 -7.02 -10.54
CA GLU A 375 -2.50 -8.02 -9.45
C GLU A 375 -3.12 -9.36 -9.91
N ILE A 376 -3.47 -9.46 -11.19
CA ILE A 376 -4.02 -10.66 -11.85
C ILE A 376 -3.56 -10.73 -13.29
N ASN A 377 -3.47 -11.93 -13.85
CA ASN A 377 -3.29 -12.11 -15.29
C ASN A 377 -4.60 -11.88 -16.03
N TYR A 378 -4.51 -11.30 -17.23
CA TYR A 378 -5.71 -10.98 -18.04
C TYR A 378 -6.43 -12.22 -18.61
N ASP A 379 -5.80 -13.38 -18.71
CA ASP A 379 -6.30 -14.63 -19.32
C ASP A 379 -7.53 -15.22 -18.66
#